data_da33c16debfe8a2f2eddf0af17db976a
#
_entry.id   da33c16debfe8a2f2eddf0af17db976a
#
_cell.length_a   1.000
_cell.length_b   1.000
_cell.length_c   1.000
_cell.angle_alpha   90.00
_cell.angle_beta   90.00
_cell.angle_gamma   90.00
#
_symmetry.space_group_name_H-M   'P 1'
#
loop_
_entity.id
_entity.type
_entity.pdbx_description
1 polymer ?
#
loop_
_entity_poly.entity_id
_entity_poly.type
_entity_poly.pdbx_seq_one_letter_code
_entity_poly.pdbx_strand_id
1 'polypeptide(L)'
;MVTKKDQILDTSLQLFMKKGFDATSISDILSQLDIARGTLYYHFESKEAIMDAIIERLLNQVLEKIEKLMTNDSLSQAEKFMGFFASINLTQLTGDEEIVDYFNQPQNALFHEKSNRLLIKKLSPVLAQIIS
;
A
#
# COMPACT_ATOMS: atom_id res chain seq x y z
N MET A 1 9.36 2.09 15.18
CA MET A 1 8.57 1.49 16.28
C MET A 1 7.25 0.96 15.75
N VAL A 2 6.91 -0.28 16.10
CA VAL A 2 5.65 -0.89 15.64
C VAL A 2 4.52 -0.49 16.57
N THR A 3 3.50 0.17 16.02
CA THR A 3 2.33 0.61 16.78
C THR A 3 1.23 -0.45 16.72
N LYS A 4 0.18 -0.29 17.56
CA LYS A 4 -1.02 -1.13 17.47
C LYS A 4 -1.64 -1.05 16.08
N LYS A 5 -1.69 0.14 15.52
CA LYS A 5 -2.20 0.36 14.16
C LYS A 5 -1.40 -0.44 13.13
N ASP A 6 -0.08 -0.41 13.21
CA ASP A 6 0.79 -1.18 12.31
C ASP A 6 0.56 -2.68 12.46
N GLN A 7 0.39 -3.17 13.69
CA GLN A 7 0.11 -4.58 13.95
C GLN A 7 -1.22 -5.01 13.33
N ILE A 8 -2.23 -4.16 13.42
CA ILE A 8 -3.53 -4.43 12.79
C ILE A 8 -3.37 -4.52 11.27
N LEU A 9 -2.64 -3.58 10.66
CA LEU A 9 -2.43 -3.58 9.22
C LEU A 9 -1.64 -4.81 8.76
N ASP A 10 -0.57 -5.17 9.45
CA ASP A 10 0.27 -6.31 9.07
C ASP A 10 -0.51 -7.63 9.18
N THR A 11 -1.23 -7.82 10.27
CA THR A 11 -2.01 -9.04 10.50
C THR A 11 -3.15 -9.14 9.50
N SER A 12 -3.83 -8.03 9.24
CA SER A 12 -4.94 -7.98 8.29
C SER A 12 -4.46 -8.30 6.87
N LEU A 13 -3.33 -7.74 6.48
CA LEU A 13 -2.75 -8.03 5.16
C LEU A 13 -2.45 -9.53 5.00
N GLN A 14 -1.84 -10.13 6.01
CA GLN A 14 -1.55 -11.57 5.99
C GLN A 14 -2.82 -12.40 5.84
N LEU A 15 -3.87 -12.06 6.58
CA LEU A 15 -5.14 -12.76 6.52
C LEU A 15 -5.84 -12.55 5.18
N PHE A 16 -5.81 -11.34 4.66
CA PHE A 16 -6.37 -11.04 3.34
C PHE A 16 -5.66 -11.85 2.25
N MET A 17 -4.35 -11.99 2.33
CA MET A 17 -3.58 -12.78 1.37
C MET A 17 -3.85 -14.27 1.51
N LYS A 18 -4.03 -14.76 2.73
CA LYS A 18 -4.22 -16.19 3.00
C LYS A 18 -5.64 -16.65 2.72
N LYS A 19 -6.65 -15.89 3.15
CA LYS A 19 -8.07 -16.25 3.08
C LYS A 19 -8.87 -15.48 2.04
N GLY A 20 -8.35 -14.37 1.59
CA GLY A 20 -9.07 -13.39 0.77
C GLY A 20 -9.77 -12.35 1.61
N PHE A 21 -9.97 -11.17 1.02
CA PHE A 21 -10.60 -10.04 1.73
C PHE A 21 -12.02 -10.37 2.19
N ASP A 22 -12.85 -10.92 1.28
CA ASP A 22 -14.24 -11.21 1.58
C ASP A 22 -14.40 -12.29 2.65
N ALA A 23 -13.50 -13.27 2.66
CA ALA A 23 -13.54 -14.39 3.61
C ALA A 23 -12.93 -14.06 4.98
N THR A 24 -12.26 -12.91 5.12
CA THR A 24 -11.65 -12.50 6.38
C THR A 24 -12.63 -11.63 7.17
N SER A 25 -12.91 -12.01 8.40
CA SER A 25 -13.77 -11.24 9.30
C SER A 25 -12.94 -10.40 10.27
N ILE A 26 -13.58 -9.40 10.88
CA ILE A 26 -12.97 -8.64 11.99
C ILE A 26 -12.62 -9.59 13.13
N SER A 27 -13.46 -10.57 13.41
CA SER A 27 -13.19 -11.59 14.45
C SER A 27 -11.93 -12.39 14.16
N ASP A 28 -11.66 -12.71 12.89
CA ASP A 28 -10.42 -13.39 12.49
C ASP A 28 -9.20 -12.56 12.84
N ILE A 29 -9.26 -11.26 12.56
CA ILE A 29 -8.17 -10.33 12.85
C ILE A 29 -7.93 -10.23 14.36
N LEU A 30 -9.01 -10.10 15.12
CA LEU A 30 -8.94 -10.00 16.59
C LEU A 30 -8.33 -11.26 17.21
N SER A 31 -8.68 -12.44 16.67
CA SER A 31 -8.14 -13.72 17.16
C SER A 31 -6.63 -13.80 17.02
N GLN A 32 -6.10 -13.26 15.93
CA GLN A 32 -4.66 -13.30 15.66
C GLN A 32 -3.88 -12.30 16.52
N LEU A 33 -4.48 -11.16 16.84
CA LEU A 33 -3.81 -10.07 17.53
C LEU A 33 -4.00 -10.09 19.04
N ASP A 34 -5.00 -10.83 19.53
CA ASP A 34 -5.35 -10.87 20.94
C ASP A 34 -5.62 -9.45 21.51
N ILE A 35 -6.40 -8.67 20.78
CA ILE A 35 -6.81 -7.33 21.20
C ILE A 35 -8.33 -7.25 21.30
N ALA A 36 -8.83 -6.30 22.07
CA ALA A 36 -10.26 -6.08 22.21
C ALA A 36 -10.85 -5.49 20.93
N ARG A 37 -12.11 -5.83 20.66
CA ARG A 37 -12.84 -5.30 19.49
C ARG A 37 -12.87 -3.77 19.49
N GLY A 38 -13.07 -3.15 20.65
CA GLY A 38 -13.07 -1.71 20.79
C GLY A 38 -11.73 -1.06 20.40
N THR A 39 -10.62 -1.75 20.68
CA THR A 39 -9.28 -1.27 20.31
C THR A 39 -9.15 -1.22 18.80
N LEU A 40 -9.62 -2.25 18.11
CA LEU A 40 -9.57 -2.25 16.64
C LEU A 40 -10.43 -1.14 16.05
N TYR A 41 -11.67 -1.00 16.52
CA TYR A 41 -12.60 0.01 16.00
C TYR A 41 -12.19 1.44 16.37
N TYR A 42 -11.36 1.61 17.37
CA TYR A 42 -10.75 2.92 17.66
C TYR A 42 -9.85 3.37 16.49
N HIS A 43 -9.15 2.43 15.85
CA HIS A 43 -8.21 2.74 14.77
C HIS A 43 -8.87 2.70 13.39
N PHE A 44 -9.83 1.81 13.17
CA PHE A 44 -10.44 1.58 11.85
C PHE A 44 -11.93 1.35 11.98
N GLU A 45 -12.71 2.05 11.17
CA GLU A 45 -14.18 1.96 11.20
C GLU A 45 -14.71 0.63 10.65
N SER A 46 -13.98 0.01 9.74
CA SER A 46 -14.44 -1.16 9.01
C SER A 46 -13.27 -1.93 8.43
N LYS A 47 -13.56 -3.12 7.93
CA LYS A 47 -12.59 -3.95 7.19
C LYS A 47 -12.09 -3.22 5.93
N GLU A 48 -12.98 -2.49 5.24
CA GLU A 48 -12.59 -1.68 4.08
C GLU A 48 -11.62 -0.56 4.47
N ALA A 49 -11.84 0.09 5.60
CA ALA A 49 -10.94 1.13 6.10
C ALA A 49 -9.54 0.57 6.35
N ILE A 50 -9.45 -0.67 6.83
CA ILE A 50 -8.18 -1.37 7.02
C ILE A 50 -7.49 -1.59 5.66
N MET A 51 -8.23 -2.04 4.66
CA MET A 51 -7.69 -2.23 3.30
C MET A 51 -7.19 -0.91 2.73
N ASP A 52 -7.97 0.16 2.85
CA ASP A 52 -7.56 1.49 2.38
C ASP A 52 -6.26 1.95 3.03
N ALA A 53 -6.11 1.71 4.33
CA ALA A 53 -4.89 2.07 5.06
C ALA A 53 -3.69 1.23 4.63
N ILE A 54 -3.89 -0.05 4.32
CA ILE A 54 -2.83 -0.91 3.79
C ILE A 54 -2.34 -0.37 2.44
N ILE A 55 -3.27 -0.05 1.55
CA ILE A 55 -2.95 0.51 0.23
C ILE A 55 -2.18 1.83 0.39
N GLU A 56 -2.67 2.70 1.25
CA GLU A 56 -2.01 3.99 1.49
C GLU A 56 -0.59 3.81 2.02
N ARG A 57 -0.38 2.87 2.95
CA ARG A 57 0.95 2.59 3.49
C ARG A 57 1.90 2.11 2.38
N LEU A 58 1.44 1.21 1.51
CA LEU A 58 2.25 0.73 0.38
C LEU A 58 2.59 1.88 -0.58
N LEU A 59 1.63 2.73 -0.90
CA LEU A 59 1.86 3.85 -1.80
C LEU A 59 2.77 4.91 -1.19
N ASN A 60 2.72 5.11 0.13
CA ASN A 60 3.63 6.04 0.79
C ASN A 60 5.09 5.58 0.69
N GLN A 61 5.33 4.27 0.69
CA GLN A 61 6.67 3.72 0.45
C GLN A 61 7.16 4.05 -0.96
N VAL A 62 6.27 3.98 -1.95
CA VAL A 62 6.56 4.39 -3.33
C VAL A 62 6.95 5.86 -3.37
N LEU A 63 6.14 6.70 -2.73
CA LEU A 63 6.35 8.14 -2.73
C LEU A 63 7.67 8.53 -2.08
N GLU A 64 8.06 7.87 -1.00
CA GLU A 64 9.35 8.11 -0.37
C GLU A 64 10.51 7.85 -1.31
N LYS A 65 10.46 6.75 -2.05
CA LYS A 65 11.50 6.41 -3.03
C LYS A 65 11.55 7.44 -4.16
N ILE A 66 10.39 7.85 -4.64
CA ILE A 66 10.29 8.86 -5.70
C ILE A 66 10.83 10.20 -5.20
N GLU A 67 10.50 10.60 -3.98
CA GLU A 67 10.99 11.85 -3.40
C GLU A 67 12.51 11.86 -3.30
N LYS A 68 13.12 10.79 -2.84
CA LYS A 68 14.57 10.65 -2.79
C LYS A 68 15.20 10.75 -4.16
N LEU A 69 14.57 10.16 -5.17
CA LEU A 69 15.00 10.23 -6.55
C LEU A 69 14.94 11.67 -7.08
N MET A 70 13.83 12.35 -6.82
CA MET A 70 13.60 13.70 -7.30
C MET A 70 14.53 14.74 -6.67
N THR A 71 14.95 14.52 -5.43
CA THR A 71 15.84 15.43 -4.70
C THR A 71 17.31 15.13 -4.91
N ASN A 72 17.65 14.10 -5.69
CA ASN A 72 19.04 13.74 -5.98
C ASN A 72 19.59 14.61 -7.11
N ASP A 73 20.37 15.62 -6.76
CA ASP A 73 20.92 16.60 -7.70
C ASP A 73 21.94 15.99 -8.67
N SER A 74 22.50 14.81 -8.36
CA SER A 74 23.46 14.16 -9.24
C SER A 74 22.81 13.45 -10.43
N LEU A 75 21.48 13.37 -10.46
CA LEU A 75 20.75 12.73 -11.55
C LEU A 75 20.25 13.77 -12.56
N SER A 76 20.29 13.41 -13.85
CA SER A 76 19.70 14.22 -14.91
C SER A 76 18.19 14.11 -14.91
N GLN A 77 17.51 15.01 -15.65
CA GLN A 77 16.04 14.93 -15.82
C GLN A 77 15.63 13.59 -16.43
N ALA A 78 16.37 13.12 -17.44
CA ALA A 78 16.07 11.82 -18.06
C ALA A 78 16.20 10.66 -17.06
N GLU A 79 17.25 10.69 -16.23
CA GLU A 79 17.45 9.67 -15.22
C GLU A 79 16.34 9.69 -14.16
N LYS A 80 15.88 10.87 -13.76
CA LYS A 80 14.75 11.02 -12.82
C LYS A 80 13.46 10.47 -13.42
N PHE A 81 13.22 10.76 -14.69
CA PHE A 81 12.03 10.27 -15.40
C PHE A 81 12.04 8.74 -15.49
N MET A 82 13.17 8.16 -15.89
CA MET A 82 13.33 6.71 -15.95
C MET A 82 13.14 6.06 -14.58
N GLY A 83 13.74 6.66 -13.55
CA GLY A 83 13.61 6.18 -12.18
C GLY A 83 12.19 6.27 -11.65
N PHE A 84 11.45 7.30 -12.05
CA PHE A 84 10.05 7.44 -11.68
C PHE A 84 9.23 6.24 -12.18
N PHE A 85 9.38 5.88 -13.45
CA PHE A 85 8.64 4.74 -14.00
C PHE A 85 9.09 3.41 -13.38
N ALA A 86 10.38 3.26 -13.09
CA ALA A 86 10.87 2.07 -12.40
C ALA A 86 10.30 1.97 -10.97
N SER A 87 10.11 3.11 -10.30
CA SER A 87 9.61 3.15 -8.92
C SER A 87 8.14 2.79 -8.77
N ILE A 88 7.34 2.94 -9.83
CA ILE A 88 5.93 2.54 -9.77
C ILE A 88 5.73 1.04 -9.98
N ASN A 89 6.80 0.29 -10.22
CA ASN A 89 6.73 -1.18 -10.25
C ASN A 89 6.68 -1.71 -8.81
N LEU A 90 5.53 -2.27 -8.44
CA LEU A 90 5.28 -2.78 -7.08
C LEU A 90 6.29 -3.83 -6.64
N THR A 91 6.76 -4.68 -7.56
CA THR A 91 7.74 -5.73 -7.25
C THR A 91 9.05 -5.13 -6.74
N GLN A 92 9.51 -4.04 -7.38
CA GLN A 92 10.72 -3.35 -6.95
C GLN A 92 10.53 -2.58 -5.65
N LEU A 93 9.29 -2.16 -5.37
CA LEU A 93 8.98 -1.36 -4.19
C LEU A 93 8.92 -2.19 -2.92
N THR A 94 8.22 -3.31 -2.97
CA THR A 94 8.01 -4.16 -1.81
C THR A 94 9.08 -5.23 -1.68
N GLY A 95 9.71 -5.61 -2.79
CA GLY A 95 10.62 -6.75 -2.84
C GLY A 95 9.89 -8.07 -2.60
N ASP A 96 8.57 -8.09 -2.65
CA ASP A 96 7.75 -9.24 -2.31
C ASP A 96 6.83 -9.58 -3.48
N GLU A 97 7.20 -10.61 -4.23
CA GLU A 97 6.44 -11.07 -5.38
C GLU A 97 5.09 -11.67 -4.98
N GLU A 98 4.99 -12.26 -3.79
CA GLU A 98 3.74 -12.82 -3.30
C GLU A 98 2.67 -11.76 -3.13
N ILE A 99 3.03 -10.60 -2.61
CA ILE A 99 2.10 -9.48 -2.44
C ILE A 99 1.62 -9.00 -3.81
N VAL A 100 2.53 -8.85 -4.76
CA VAL A 100 2.19 -8.40 -6.12
C VAL A 100 1.28 -9.42 -6.80
N ASP A 101 1.61 -10.70 -6.72
CA ASP A 101 0.81 -11.76 -7.33
C ASP A 101 -0.58 -11.81 -6.72
N TYR A 102 -0.68 -11.69 -5.40
CA TYR A 102 -1.98 -11.66 -4.72
C TYR A 102 -2.86 -10.53 -5.25
N PHE A 103 -2.32 -9.32 -5.31
CA PHE A 103 -3.10 -8.16 -5.72
C PHE A 103 -3.40 -8.11 -7.22
N ASN A 104 -2.67 -8.87 -8.01
CA ASN A 104 -2.93 -8.96 -9.46
C ASN A 104 -3.99 -10.01 -9.81
N GLN A 105 -4.48 -10.77 -8.86
CA GLN A 105 -5.53 -11.77 -9.12
C GLN A 105 -6.86 -11.09 -9.44
N PRO A 106 -7.66 -11.66 -10.37
CA PRO A 106 -8.93 -11.06 -10.78
C PRO A 106 -9.93 -10.81 -9.64
N GLN A 107 -9.93 -11.65 -8.60
CA GLN A 107 -10.82 -11.48 -7.46
C GLN A 107 -10.50 -10.24 -6.62
N ASN A 108 -9.37 -9.59 -6.86
CA ASN A 108 -8.96 -8.39 -6.14
C ASN A 108 -9.18 -7.13 -6.97
N ALA A 109 -10.18 -7.12 -7.84
CA ALA A 109 -10.50 -5.98 -8.70
C ALA A 109 -10.76 -4.69 -7.92
N LEU A 110 -11.43 -4.78 -6.78
CA LEU A 110 -11.68 -3.62 -5.93
C LEU A 110 -10.37 -3.02 -5.43
N PHE A 111 -9.43 -3.87 -5.03
CA PHE A 111 -8.10 -3.42 -4.62
C PHE A 111 -7.39 -2.68 -5.74
N HIS A 112 -7.42 -3.22 -6.97
CA HIS A 112 -6.82 -2.58 -8.14
C HIS A 112 -7.43 -1.21 -8.41
N GLU A 113 -8.74 -1.12 -8.35
CA GLU A 113 -9.44 0.15 -8.57
C GLU A 113 -9.03 1.19 -7.53
N LYS A 114 -9.02 0.82 -6.26
CA LYS A 114 -8.63 1.71 -5.17
C LYS A 114 -7.17 2.13 -5.29
N SER A 115 -6.29 1.17 -5.59
CA SER A 115 -4.85 1.43 -5.75
C SER A 115 -4.58 2.39 -6.90
N ASN A 116 -5.20 2.15 -8.05
CA ASN A 116 -5.00 2.99 -9.22
C ASN A 116 -5.50 4.40 -9.00
N ARG A 117 -6.67 4.55 -8.39
CA ARG A 117 -7.25 5.86 -8.11
C ARG A 117 -6.35 6.67 -7.18
N LEU A 118 -5.88 6.03 -6.10
CA LEU A 118 -5.02 6.69 -5.12
C LEU A 118 -3.65 6.98 -5.70
N LEU A 119 -3.10 6.07 -6.50
CA LEU A 119 -1.81 6.22 -7.16
C LEU A 119 -1.84 7.43 -8.10
N ILE A 120 -2.85 7.53 -8.95
CA ILE A 120 -3.01 8.66 -9.85
C ILE A 120 -3.08 9.98 -9.08
N LYS A 121 -3.88 10.00 -8.02
CA LYS A 121 -4.05 11.21 -7.19
C LYS A 121 -2.73 11.66 -6.57
N LYS A 122 -1.92 10.71 -6.07
CA LYS A 122 -0.67 11.02 -5.38
C LYS A 122 0.49 11.31 -6.33
N LEU A 123 0.53 10.67 -7.50
CA LEU A 123 1.66 10.78 -8.42
C LEU A 123 1.52 11.89 -9.46
N SER A 124 0.30 12.34 -9.75
CA SER A 124 0.09 13.40 -10.75
C SER A 124 0.89 14.67 -10.47
N PRO A 125 0.92 15.19 -9.23
CA PRO A 125 1.74 16.38 -8.93
C PRO A 125 3.24 16.13 -9.13
N VAL A 126 3.72 14.93 -8.78
CA VAL A 126 5.14 14.57 -8.92
C VAL A 126 5.52 14.50 -10.39
N LEU A 127 4.68 13.85 -11.21
CA LEU A 127 4.90 13.74 -12.65
C LEU A 127 4.91 15.13 -13.29
N ALA A 128 4.04 16.04 -12.88
CA ALA A 128 4.00 17.40 -13.37
C ALA A 128 5.32 18.14 -13.11
N GLN A 129 5.96 17.90 -11.96
CA GLN A 129 7.27 18.50 -11.64
C GLN A 129 8.37 17.99 -12.56
N ILE A 130 8.32 16.72 -12.96
CA ILE A 130 9.33 16.13 -13.84
C ILE A 130 9.21 16.70 -15.26
N ILE A 131 7.98 16.89 -15.73
CA ILE A 131 7.70 17.33 -17.11
C ILE A 131 7.90 18.84 -17.28
N SER A 132 7.68 19.62 -16.24
CA SER A 132 7.76 21.08 -16.28
C SER A 132 9.18 21.60 -16.42
#